data_769d41efc7a92cc72a447a2c9f1a57fb
#
_entry.id   769d41efc7a92cc72a447a2c9f1a57fb
#
_cell.length_a   1.000
_cell.length_b   1.000
_cell.length_c   1.000
_cell.angle_alpha   90.00
_cell.angle_beta   90.00
_cell.angle_gamma   90.00
#
_symmetry.space_group_name_H-M   'P 1'
#
loop_
_entity.id
_entity.type
_entity.pdbx_description
1 polymer ?
#
loop_
_entity_poly.entity_id
_entity_poly.type
_entity_poly.pdbx_seq_one_letter_code
_entity_poly.pdbx_strand_id
1 'polypeptide(L)'
;MQNSPEYPVVTSQTLSLDDLQPAHHYKNCTLTYSNMDVRLSELILDHYVFQQTNFHQGEWLDCQVSHCQSPNADFSGSHVYRCQFEACQLVSTDWTMSRLKQVTFTDSQASYCNFSETELDQCHFVSTRLEEAAFQAMTVRNSLTFTDCQLLAADFSDSALKRVDFRTSTIDDLRFTPALVRGCRIDAVQALPFALALGVEID
;
A
#
# COMPACT_ATOMS: atom_id res chain seq x y z
N MET A 1 -0.51 21.32 3.23
CA MET A 1 -0.42 20.78 4.59
C MET A 1 -1.82 20.85 5.18
N GLN A 2 -2.57 19.73 5.17
CA GLN A 2 -3.79 19.68 5.99
C GLN A 2 -3.33 19.58 7.45
N ASN A 3 -3.78 20.48 8.30
CA ASN A 3 -3.54 20.37 9.74
C ASN A 3 -4.15 19.05 10.20
N SER A 4 -3.32 18.15 10.75
CA SER A 4 -3.83 16.95 11.42
C SER A 4 -4.77 17.39 12.54
N PRO A 5 -5.89 16.70 12.74
CA PRO A 5 -6.80 17.04 13.83
C PRO A 5 -6.06 16.99 15.17
N GLU A 6 -6.34 17.93 16.07
CA GLU A 6 -5.82 17.90 17.44
C GLU A 6 -6.56 16.82 18.24
N TYR A 7 -6.07 15.61 18.17
CA TYR A 7 -6.59 14.49 18.96
C TYR A 7 -5.89 14.40 20.32
N PRO A 8 -6.57 13.92 21.37
CA PRO A 8 -5.93 13.54 22.64
C PRO A 8 -4.77 12.57 22.41
N VAL A 9 -3.62 12.82 23.04
CA VAL A 9 -2.41 12.03 22.83
C VAL A 9 -2.22 11.01 23.96
N VAL A 10 -2.10 9.74 23.60
CA VAL A 10 -1.75 8.64 24.51
C VAL A 10 -0.33 8.20 24.17
N THR A 11 0.56 8.14 25.15
CA THR A 11 1.98 7.85 24.91
C THR A 11 2.50 6.68 25.74
N SER A 12 3.39 5.89 25.13
CA SER A 12 4.24 4.89 25.80
C SER A 12 3.44 3.88 26.64
N GLN A 13 2.29 3.47 26.14
CA GLN A 13 1.43 2.48 26.79
C GLN A 13 1.42 1.15 26.03
N THR A 14 1.10 0.08 26.74
CA THR A 14 0.72 -1.20 26.16
C THR A 14 -0.79 -1.33 26.23
N LEU A 15 -1.45 -1.46 25.10
CA LEU A 15 -2.91 -1.45 24.96
C LEU A 15 -3.36 -2.62 24.08
N SER A 16 -4.55 -3.14 24.32
CA SER A 16 -5.20 -4.01 23.34
C SER A 16 -5.66 -3.19 22.13
N LEU A 17 -5.66 -3.80 20.96
CA LEU A 17 -6.30 -3.21 19.77
C LEU A 17 -7.79 -2.92 20.02
N ASP A 18 -8.44 -3.71 20.88
CA ASP A 18 -9.86 -3.54 21.24
C ASP A 18 -10.11 -2.32 22.14
N ASP A 19 -9.06 -1.77 22.80
CA ASP A 19 -9.15 -0.61 23.67
C ASP A 19 -8.90 0.73 22.97
N LEU A 20 -8.56 0.69 21.67
CA LEU A 20 -8.30 1.91 20.90
C LEU A 20 -9.60 2.69 20.67
N GLN A 21 -9.59 3.96 20.97
CA GLN A 21 -10.74 4.84 20.82
C GLN A 21 -10.58 5.74 19.59
N PRO A 22 -11.63 5.95 18.77
CA PRO A 22 -11.59 6.90 17.68
C PRO A 22 -11.19 8.31 18.13
N ALA A 23 -10.68 9.10 17.21
CA ALA A 23 -10.21 10.46 17.43
C ALA A 23 -9.12 10.57 18.51
N HIS A 24 -8.21 9.58 18.56
CA HIS A 24 -7.04 9.59 19.45
C HIS A 24 -5.74 9.45 18.66
N HIS A 25 -4.67 10.01 19.23
CA HIS A 25 -3.31 9.87 18.74
C HIS A 25 -2.51 8.99 19.70
N TYR A 26 -2.14 7.79 19.25
CA TYR A 26 -1.31 6.84 20.01
C TYR A 26 0.13 6.95 19.54
N LYS A 27 1.04 7.30 20.45
CA LYS A 27 2.45 7.54 20.14
C LYS A 27 3.36 6.67 21.00
N ASN A 28 4.34 6.00 20.36
CA ASN A 28 5.28 5.09 21.02
C ASN A 28 4.57 3.99 21.85
N CYS A 29 3.45 3.48 21.34
CA CYS A 29 2.66 2.48 22.04
C CYS A 29 2.97 1.07 21.53
N THR A 30 2.77 0.06 22.40
CA THR A 30 2.72 -1.34 22.00
C THR A 30 1.26 -1.77 21.93
N LEU A 31 0.84 -2.23 20.75
CA LEU A 31 -0.53 -2.69 20.50
C LEU A 31 -0.55 -4.21 20.53
N THR A 32 -1.26 -4.74 21.51
CA THR A 32 -1.41 -6.18 21.72
C THR A 32 -2.55 -6.75 20.88
N TYR A 33 -2.86 -8.02 21.07
CA TYR A 33 -3.84 -8.73 20.26
C TYR A 33 -5.26 -8.17 20.42
N SER A 34 -6.02 -8.24 19.32
CA SER A 34 -7.48 -8.12 19.34
C SER A 34 -8.11 -9.49 19.60
N ASN A 35 -9.19 -9.52 20.38
CA ASN A 35 -10.06 -10.69 20.55
C ASN A 35 -11.27 -10.66 19.60
N MET A 36 -11.38 -9.62 18.78
CA MET A 36 -12.48 -9.37 17.85
C MET A 36 -11.92 -9.12 16.45
N ASP A 37 -12.79 -8.93 15.47
CA ASP A 37 -12.40 -8.42 14.16
C ASP A 37 -11.77 -7.04 14.31
N VAL A 38 -10.60 -6.83 13.68
CA VAL A 38 -9.88 -5.56 13.78
C VAL A 38 -10.67 -4.47 13.04
N ARG A 39 -11.11 -3.46 13.78
CA ARG A 39 -11.82 -2.29 13.24
C ARG A 39 -11.23 -1.03 13.81
N LEU A 40 -10.48 -0.31 13.01
CA LEU A 40 -9.79 0.91 13.41
C LEU A 40 -10.37 2.09 12.64
N SER A 41 -10.74 3.15 13.34
CA SER A 41 -11.28 4.35 12.71
C SER A 41 -10.81 5.63 13.38
N GLU A 42 -10.51 6.64 12.55
CA GLU A 42 -10.15 7.99 13.00
C GLU A 42 -8.95 7.99 13.98
N LEU A 43 -7.91 7.20 13.68
CA LEU A 43 -6.74 7.05 14.55
C LEU A 43 -5.50 7.68 13.94
N ILE A 44 -4.67 8.26 14.80
CA ILE A 44 -3.26 8.56 14.48
C ILE A 44 -2.40 7.58 15.28
N LEU A 45 -1.67 6.72 14.55
CA LEU A 45 -0.78 5.72 15.12
C LEU A 45 0.65 6.07 14.73
N ASP A 46 1.46 6.54 15.67
CA ASP A 46 2.83 7.01 15.42
C ASP A 46 3.85 6.26 16.27
N HIS A 47 4.89 5.68 15.64
CA HIS A 47 5.94 4.90 16.30
C HIS A 47 5.37 3.81 17.22
N TYR A 48 4.65 2.87 16.66
CA TYR A 48 4.07 1.78 17.44
C TYR A 48 4.54 0.42 16.94
N VAL A 49 4.38 -0.57 17.80
CA VAL A 49 4.67 -1.96 17.52
C VAL A 49 3.39 -2.77 17.68
N PHE A 50 2.97 -3.44 16.60
CA PHE A 50 1.95 -4.48 16.70
C PHE A 50 2.56 -5.79 17.19
N GLN A 51 1.98 -6.40 18.20
CA GLN A 51 2.28 -7.78 18.56
C GLN A 51 1.51 -8.78 17.69
N GLN A 52 0.38 -8.34 17.14
CA GLN A 52 -0.42 -9.09 16.20
C GLN A 52 0.10 -8.89 14.77
N THR A 53 0.12 -9.97 13.98
CA THR A 53 0.43 -9.93 12.56
C THR A 53 -0.78 -10.27 11.68
N ASN A 54 -1.86 -10.77 12.25
CA ASN A 54 -3.08 -11.11 11.52
C ASN A 54 -4.10 -9.97 11.60
N PHE A 55 -4.32 -9.28 10.47
CA PHE A 55 -5.33 -8.24 10.26
C PHE A 55 -6.30 -8.63 9.14
N HIS A 56 -6.41 -9.94 8.84
CA HIS A 56 -7.27 -10.49 7.80
C HIS A 56 -8.71 -9.97 7.95
N GLN A 57 -9.29 -9.52 6.83
CA GLN A 57 -10.63 -8.91 6.77
C GLN A 57 -10.82 -7.69 7.71
N GLY A 58 -9.73 -7.06 8.15
CA GLY A 58 -9.78 -5.86 8.99
C GLY A 58 -10.40 -4.67 8.29
N GLU A 59 -11.02 -3.78 9.07
CA GLU A 59 -11.56 -2.52 8.59
C GLU A 59 -10.72 -1.35 9.13
N TRP A 60 -10.20 -0.52 8.22
CA TRP A 60 -9.38 0.64 8.54
C TRP A 60 -9.99 1.87 7.88
N LEU A 61 -10.41 2.85 8.66
CA LEU A 61 -11.12 4.02 8.19
C LEU A 61 -10.51 5.30 8.74
N ASP A 62 -10.13 6.24 7.87
CA ASP A 62 -9.61 7.55 8.28
C ASP A 62 -8.40 7.47 9.24
N CYS A 63 -7.51 6.48 9.03
CA CYS A 63 -6.34 6.27 9.88
C CYS A 63 -5.07 6.88 9.28
N GLN A 64 -4.26 7.50 10.14
CA GLN A 64 -2.88 7.91 9.82
C GLN A 64 -1.93 7.01 10.60
N VAL A 65 -1.08 6.31 9.85
CA VAL A 65 -0.21 5.25 10.36
C VAL A 65 1.22 5.63 9.99
N SER A 66 2.06 5.93 10.96
CA SER A 66 3.43 6.36 10.70
C SER A 66 4.47 5.59 11.52
N HIS A 67 5.65 5.36 10.92
CA HIS A 67 6.80 4.71 11.54
C HIS A 67 6.47 3.34 12.16
N CYS A 68 5.56 2.60 11.58
CA CYS A 68 5.18 1.28 12.07
C CYS A 68 6.11 0.16 11.55
N GLN A 69 6.16 -0.92 12.29
CA GLN A 69 6.85 -2.14 11.89
C GLN A 69 5.85 -3.31 11.88
N SER A 70 5.48 -3.73 10.69
CA SER A 70 4.53 -4.83 10.49
C SER A 70 4.99 -5.76 9.36
N PRO A 71 6.25 -6.23 9.35
CA PRO A 71 6.71 -7.14 8.31
C PRO A 71 5.95 -8.46 8.40
N ASN A 72 5.67 -9.07 7.23
CA ASN A 72 4.91 -10.33 7.10
C ASN A 72 3.49 -10.29 7.70
N ALA A 73 2.91 -9.11 7.91
CA ALA A 73 1.55 -9.00 8.41
C ALA A 73 0.54 -9.36 7.30
N ASP A 74 -0.53 -10.02 7.72
CA ASP A 74 -1.66 -10.42 6.88
C ASP A 74 -2.78 -9.39 6.95
N PHE A 75 -2.94 -8.60 5.88
CA PHE A 75 -4.04 -7.66 5.65
C PHE A 75 -4.99 -8.16 4.56
N SER A 76 -4.94 -9.46 4.21
CA SER A 76 -5.74 -10.01 3.13
C SER A 76 -7.25 -9.84 3.38
N GLY A 77 -7.99 -9.55 2.31
CA GLY A 77 -9.43 -9.30 2.39
C GLY A 77 -9.84 -8.03 3.15
N SER A 78 -8.89 -7.20 3.58
CA SER A 78 -9.17 -6.00 4.38
C SER A 78 -9.85 -4.90 3.57
N HIS A 79 -10.61 -4.05 4.27
CA HIS A 79 -11.20 -2.83 3.75
C HIS A 79 -10.50 -1.60 4.34
N VAL A 80 -9.75 -0.88 3.50
CA VAL A 80 -8.92 0.26 3.93
C VAL A 80 -9.36 1.51 3.18
N TYR A 81 -9.91 2.47 3.89
CA TYR A 81 -10.49 3.66 3.30
C TYR A 81 -9.93 4.95 3.91
N ARG A 82 -9.44 5.85 3.07
CA ARG A 82 -8.89 7.16 3.45
C ARG A 82 -7.78 7.06 4.50
N CYS A 83 -6.88 6.07 4.31
CA CYS A 83 -5.77 5.84 5.22
C CYS A 83 -4.44 6.30 4.60
N GLN A 84 -3.51 6.65 5.46
CA GLN A 84 -2.15 7.02 5.09
C GLN A 84 -1.16 6.13 5.86
N PHE A 85 -0.19 5.56 5.14
CA PHE A 85 0.91 4.79 5.70
C PHE A 85 2.22 5.52 5.36
N GLU A 86 2.89 6.09 6.36
CA GLU A 86 4.09 6.90 6.18
C GLU A 86 5.28 6.29 6.92
N ALA A 87 6.42 6.18 6.25
CA ALA A 87 7.66 5.63 6.79
C ALA A 87 7.48 4.26 7.47
N CYS A 88 6.60 3.41 6.93
CA CYS A 88 6.26 2.11 7.49
C CYS A 88 7.15 1.00 6.94
N GLN A 89 7.46 0.00 7.79
CA GLN A 89 8.14 -1.25 7.41
C GLN A 89 7.08 -2.32 7.14
N LEU A 90 6.74 -2.52 5.87
CA LEU A 90 5.66 -3.41 5.41
C LEU A 90 6.18 -4.59 4.58
N VAL A 91 7.46 -4.89 4.64
CA VAL A 91 8.08 -5.94 3.82
C VAL A 91 7.31 -7.26 3.93
N SER A 92 7.01 -7.87 2.77
CA SER A 92 6.29 -9.15 2.68
C SER A 92 4.89 -9.15 3.32
N THR A 93 4.22 -8.00 3.42
CA THR A 93 2.81 -7.97 3.86
C THR A 93 1.88 -8.49 2.78
N ASP A 94 0.84 -9.19 3.20
CA ASP A 94 -0.20 -9.72 2.33
C ASP A 94 -1.44 -8.81 2.32
N TRP A 95 -1.75 -8.24 1.15
CA TRP A 95 -2.92 -7.40 0.88
C TRP A 95 -3.88 -8.06 -0.12
N THR A 96 -3.73 -9.36 -0.39
CA THR A 96 -4.54 -10.06 -1.39
C THR A 96 -6.03 -9.87 -1.13
N MET A 97 -6.80 -9.74 -2.23
CA MET A 97 -8.27 -9.60 -2.20
C MET A 97 -8.78 -8.41 -1.35
N SER A 98 -7.92 -7.47 -0.99
CA SER A 98 -8.30 -6.28 -0.22
C SER A 98 -8.97 -5.21 -1.08
N ARG A 99 -9.65 -4.27 -0.43
CA ARG A 99 -10.18 -3.06 -1.06
C ARG A 99 -9.54 -1.83 -0.44
N LEU A 100 -8.73 -1.15 -1.23
CA LEU A 100 -8.05 0.08 -0.83
C LEU A 100 -8.66 1.26 -1.61
N LYS A 101 -9.20 2.24 -0.89
CA LYS A 101 -9.79 3.43 -1.48
C LYS A 101 -9.25 4.69 -0.83
N GLN A 102 -8.67 5.58 -1.64
CA GLN A 102 -8.05 6.81 -1.18
C GLN A 102 -6.94 6.53 -0.14
N VAL A 103 -6.09 5.54 -0.47
CA VAL A 103 -4.98 5.12 0.39
C VAL A 103 -3.67 5.62 -0.19
N THR A 104 -2.82 6.15 0.66
CA THR A 104 -1.47 6.59 0.29
C THR A 104 -0.42 5.86 1.12
N PHE A 105 0.62 5.36 0.43
CA PHE A 105 1.84 4.85 1.03
C PHE A 105 2.98 5.80 0.70
N THR A 106 3.62 6.38 1.71
CA THR A 106 4.69 7.36 1.53
C THR A 106 5.95 6.90 2.26
N ASP A 107 7.13 7.05 1.63
CA ASP A 107 8.44 6.77 2.23
C ASP A 107 8.55 5.38 2.88
N SER A 108 7.77 4.41 2.41
CA SER A 108 7.60 3.11 3.07
C SER A 108 8.41 2.00 2.39
N GLN A 109 8.70 0.93 3.14
CA GLN A 109 9.35 -0.28 2.66
C GLN A 109 8.29 -1.36 2.45
N ALA A 110 7.92 -1.60 1.19
CA ALA A 110 6.86 -2.54 0.80
C ALA A 110 7.36 -3.56 -0.25
N SER A 111 8.67 -3.86 -0.23
CA SER A 111 9.23 -4.92 -1.08
C SER A 111 8.63 -6.27 -0.74
N TYR A 112 8.41 -7.11 -1.75
CA TYR A 112 7.77 -8.43 -1.64
C TYR A 112 6.32 -8.42 -1.14
N CYS A 113 5.68 -7.26 -1.05
CA CYS A 113 4.25 -7.19 -0.69
C CYS A 113 3.38 -7.84 -1.77
N ASN A 114 2.28 -8.43 -1.34
CA ASN A 114 1.33 -9.05 -2.24
C ASN A 114 0.02 -8.25 -2.30
N PHE A 115 -0.18 -7.51 -3.39
CA PHE A 115 -1.41 -6.78 -3.72
C PHE A 115 -2.24 -7.49 -4.81
N SER A 116 -2.05 -8.80 -5.01
CA SER A 116 -2.78 -9.53 -6.04
C SER A 116 -4.27 -9.57 -5.74
N GLU A 117 -5.09 -9.53 -6.80
CA GLU A 117 -6.56 -9.52 -6.70
C GLU A 117 -7.15 -8.35 -5.90
N THR A 118 -6.35 -7.33 -5.60
CA THR A 118 -6.78 -6.15 -4.83
C THR A 118 -7.59 -5.18 -5.71
N GLU A 119 -8.64 -4.58 -5.15
CA GLU A 119 -9.33 -3.46 -5.75
C GLU A 119 -8.73 -2.13 -5.26
N LEU A 120 -8.16 -1.35 -6.18
CA LEU A 120 -7.48 -0.08 -5.90
C LEU A 120 -8.28 1.09 -6.48
N ASP A 121 -8.68 2.04 -5.64
CA ASP A 121 -9.44 3.24 -6.03
C ASP A 121 -8.81 4.51 -5.48
N GLN A 122 -8.23 5.34 -6.36
CA GLN A 122 -7.52 6.56 -6.00
C GLN A 122 -6.37 6.28 -4.99
N CYS A 123 -5.52 5.28 -5.33
CA CYS A 123 -4.39 4.91 -4.49
C CYS A 123 -3.09 5.50 -5.01
N HIS A 124 -2.20 5.85 -4.08
CA HIS A 124 -0.93 6.50 -4.35
C HIS A 124 0.21 5.83 -3.59
N PHE A 125 1.27 5.49 -4.30
CA PHE A 125 2.56 5.13 -3.71
C PHE A 125 3.54 6.25 -4.02
N VAL A 126 4.20 6.79 -2.99
CA VAL A 126 5.13 7.92 -3.11
C VAL A 126 6.44 7.56 -2.42
N SER A 127 7.56 7.68 -3.09
CA SER A 127 8.90 7.37 -2.56
C SER A 127 8.98 6.02 -1.85
N THR A 128 8.21 5.04 -2.32
CA THR A 128 8.05 3.74 -1.66
C THR A 128 8.84 2.67 -2.42
N ARG A 129 9.48 1.77 -1.68
CA ARG A 129 10.14 0.59 -2.25
C ARG A 129 9.14 -0.55 -2.43
N LEU A 130 9.06 -1.05 -3.65
CA LEU A 130 8.11 -2.07 -4.10
C LEU A 130 8.82 -3.15 -4.95
N GLU A 131 10.11 -3.37 -4.71
CA GLU A 131 10.86 -4.39 -5.43
C GLU A 131 10.21 -5.76 -5.21
N GLU A 132 10.02 -6.49 -6.31
CA GLU A 132 9.36 -7.81 -6.35
C GLU A 132 7.95 -7.85 -5.72
N ALA A 133 7.29 -6.70 -5.61
CA ALA A 133 5.90 -6.66 -5.15
C ALA A 133 4.97 -7.23 -6.22
N ALA A 134 3.96 -8.01 -5.81
CA ALA A 134 2.97 -8.59 -6.69
C ALA A 134 1.70 -7.73 -6.75
N PHE A 135 1.27 -7.38 -7.97
CA PHE A 135 0.04 -6.68 -8.31
C PHE A 135 -0.76 -7.47 -9.34
N GLN A 136 -0.73 -8.80 -9.28
CA GLN A 136 -1.36 -9.69 -10.26
C GLN A 136 -2.88 -9.64 -10.15
N ALA A 137 -3.55 -9.67 -11.29
CA ALA A 137 -5.03 -9.68 -11.38
C ALA A 137 -5.72 -8.56 -10.58
N MET A 138 -5.02 -7.43 -10.30
CA MET A 138 -5.61 -6.28 -9.60
C MET A 138 -6.63 -5.55 -10.45
N THR A 139 -7.53 -4.83 -9.80
CA THR A 139 -8.51 -3.95 -10.43
C THR A 139 -8.30 -2.50 -10.05
N VAL A 140 -8.03 -1.61 -11.03
CA VAL A 140 -7.92 -0.16 -10.80
C VAL A 140 -9.24 0.52 -11.18
N ARG A 141 -9.91 1.16 -10.22
CA ARG A 141 -11.19 1.85 -10.44
C ARG A 141 -10.99 3.24 -11.05
N ASN A 142 -10.37 4.16 -10.36
CA ASN A 142 -10.17 5.53 -10.83
C ASN A 142 -8.72 5.85 -11.18
N SER A 143 -7.78 5.68 -10.24
CA SER A 143 -6.35 5.90 -10.44
C SER A 143 -5.48 5.08 -9.52
N LEU A 144 -4.31 4.70 -10.03
CA LEU A 144 -3.19 4.16 -9.27
C LEU A 144 -1.93 4.88 -9.73
N THR A 145 -1.23 5.53 -8.83
CA THR A 145 -0.01 6.27 -9.18
C THR A 145 1.17 5.80 -8.35
N PHE A 146 2.30 5.69 -9.03
CA PHE A 146 3.60 5.43 -8.44
C PHE A 146 4.49 6.65 -8.72
N THR A 147 4.81 7.41 -7.67
CA THR A 147 5.64 8.61 -7.75
C THR A 147 6.95 8.35 -7.04
N ASP A 148 8.06 8.44 -7.75
CA ASP A 148 9.43 8.24 -7.23
C ASP A 148 9.60 6.88 -6.52
N CYS A 149 8.89 5.84 -6.97
CA CYS A 149 8.93 4.50 -6.41
C CYS A 149 10.01 3.62 -7.08
N GLN A 150 10.42 2.57 -6.38
CA GLN A 150 11.30 1.52 -6.89
C GLN A 150 10.47 0.25 -7.11
N LEU A 151 10.25 -0.12 -8.38
CA LEU A 151 9.40 -1.24 -8.81
C LEU A 151 10.21 -2.33 -9.53
N LEU A 152 11.50 -2.49 -9.20
CA LEU A 152 12.35 -3.51 -9.79
C LEU A 152 11.68 -4.89 -9.68
N ALA A 153 11.50 -5.56 -10.81
CA ALA A 153 10.90 -6.89 -10.93
C ALA A 153 9.48 -7.02 -10.32
N ALA A 154 8.77 -5.92 -10.10
CA ALA A 154 7.37 -5.95 -9.66
C ALA A 154 6.48 -6.62 -10.73
N ASP A 155 5.44 -7.33 -10.30
CA ASP A 155 4.62 -8.18 -11.17
C ASP A 155 3.19 -7.67 -11.30
N PHE A 156 2.85 -7.16 -12.48
CA PHE A 156 1.53 -6.68 -12.88
C PHE A 156 0.84 -7.63 -13.88
N SER A 157 1.25 -8.90 -13.93
CA SER A 157 0.63 -9.88 -14.82
C SER A 157 -0.87 -9.99 -14.56
N ASP A 158 -1.64 -10.20 -15.62
CA ASP A 158 -3.10 -10.33 -15.62
C ASP A 158 -3.86 -9.09 -15.11
N SER A 159 -3.16 -7.94 -14.98
CA SER A 159 -3.73 -6.66 -14.56
C SER A 159 -3.91 -5.70 -15.72
N ALA A 160 -5.08 -5.09 -15.84
CA ALA A 160 -5.32 -4.03 -16.80
C ALA A 160 -4.67 -2.73 -16.32
N LEU A 161 -3.61 -2.29 -17.00
CA LEU A 161 -2.82 -1.11 -16.60
C LEU A 161 -3.47 0.24 -16.97
N LYS A 162 -4.70 0.23 -17.44
CA LYS A 162 -5.45 1.46 -17.66
C LYS A 162 -5.57 2.25 -16.35
N ARG A 163 -5.19 3.53 -16.37
CA ARG A 163 -5.20 4.45 -15.21
C ARG A 163 -4.06 4.21 -14.20
N VAL A 164 -3.06 3.42 -14.58
CA VAL A 164 -1.82 3.27 -13.82
C VAL A 164 -0.80 4.26 -14.36
N ASP A 165 -0.12 4.98 -13.47
CA ASP A 165 0.90 5.97 -13.82
C ASP A 165 2.25 5.61 -13.17
N PHE A 166 3.26 5.33 -14.01
CA PHE A 166 4.61 4.94 -13.60
C PHE A 166 5.68 6.01 -13.86
N ARG A 167 5.32 7.16 -14.43
CA ARG A 167 6.24 8.09 -15.12
C ARG A 167 7.49 8.53 -14.37
N THR A 168 7.44 8.64 -13.04
CA THR A 168 8.59 9.10 -12.23
C THR A 168 9.29 7.97 -11.48
N SER A 169 8.86 6.74 -11.68
CA SER A 169 9.33 5.57 -10.93
C SER A 169 10.32 4.73 -11.73
N THR A 170 11.16 3.97 -11.04
CA THR A 170 12.04 2.97 -11.63
C THR A 170 11.25 1.68 -11.84
N ILE A 171 11.21 1.16 -13.09
CA ILE A 171 10.40 0.00 -13.47
C ILE A 171 11.22 -1.11 -14.17
N ASP A 172 12.49 -1.23 -13.81
CA ASP A 172 13.35 -2.25 -14.40
C ASP A 172 12.79 -3.65 -14.15
N ASP A 173 12.88 -4.51 -15.16
CA ASP A 173 12.37 -5.90 -15.12
C ASP A 173 10.88 -6.04 -14.72
N LEU A 174 10.08 -4.97 -14.94
CA LEU A 174 8.64 -5.02 -14.67
C LEU A 174 7.98 -6.14 -15.46
N ARG A 175 7.22 -6.99 -14.79
CA ARG A 175 6.43 -8.05 -15.43
C ARG A 175 4.99 -7.56 -15.66
N PHE A 176 4.47 -7.77 -16.86
CA PHE A 176 3.10 -7.38 -17.21
C PHE A 176 2.58 -8.21 -18.39
N THR A 177 1.27 -8.26 -18.57
CA THR A 177 0.63 -8.90 -19.74
C THR A 177 0.55 -7.89 -20.89
N PRO A 178 1.26 -8.08 -22.02
CA PRO A 178 1.34 -7.08 -23.10
C PRO A 178 -0.03 -6.63 -23.64
N ALA A 179 -1.01 -7.52 -23.72
CA ALA A 179 -2.36 -7.18 -24.18
C ALA A 179 -3.12 -6.22 -23.24
N LEU A 180 -2.68 -6.07 -21.98
CA LEU A 180 -3.37 -5.30 -20.93
C LEU A 180 -2.74 -3.94 -20.62
N VAL A 181 -1.68 -3.52 -21.34
CA VAL A 181 -0.96 -2.24 -21.10
C VAL A 181 -1.70 -1.00 -21.58
N ARG A 182 -2.78 -1.16 -22.34
CA ARG A 182 -3.48 -0.03 -22.93
C ARG A 182 -3.94 1.00 -21.90
N GLY A 183 -3.44 2.23 -22.03
CA GLY A 183 -3.82 3.37 -21.19
C GLY A 183 -3.04 3.50 -19.90
N CYS A 184 -1.93 2.74 -19.73
CA CYS A 184 -0.93 3.07 -18.72
C CYS A 184 -0.16 4.34 -19.13
N ARG A 185 0.43 4.99 -18.16
CA ARG A 185 1.24 6.21 -18.36
C ARG A 185 2.68 5.90 -17.95
N ILE A 186 3.59 6.11 -18.90
CA ILE A 186 5.03 5.95 -18.73
C ILE A 186 5.73 7.19 -19.29
N ASP A 187 7.00 7.40 -18.97
CA ASP A 187 7.84 8.38 -19.65
C ASP A 187 8.53 7.77 -20.88
N ALA A 188 9.26 8.59 -21.62
CA ALA A 188 9.93 8.16 -22.84
C ALA A 188 11.07 7.16 -22.58
N VAL A 189 11.77 7.26 -21.46
CA VAL A 189 12.87 6.36 -21.09
C VAL A 189 12.34 4.96 -20.76
N GLN A 190 11.17 4.90 -20.14
CA GLN A 190 10.49 3.66 -19.77
C GLN A 190 9.87 2.91 -20.98
N ALA A 191 9.83 3.50 -22.19
CA ALA A 191 9.11 2.92 -23.33
C ALA A 191 9.76 1.64 -23.89
N LEU A 192 11.08 1.49 -23.77
CA LEU A 192 11.83 0.37 -24.37
C LEU A 192 11.34 -1.02 -23.92
N PRO A 193 11.23 -1.35 -22.63
CA PRO A 193 10.74 -2.66 -22.22
C PRO A 193 9.30 -2.94 -22.69
N PHE A 194 8.45 -1.93 -22.77
CA PHE A 194 7.09 -2.09 -23.32
C PHE A 194 7.10 -2.40 -24.82
N ALA A 195 7.94 -1.70 -25.59
CA ALA A 195 8.06 -1.95 -27.02
C ALA A 195 8.56 -3.37 -27.31
N LEU A 196 9.60 -3.82 -26.61
CA LEU A 196 10.15 -5.17 -26.74
C LEU A 196 9.12 -6.25 -26.37
N ALA A 197 8.36 -6.05 -25.29
CA ALA A 197 7.31 -6.98 -24.87
C ALA A 197 6.15 -7.08 -25.87
N LEU A 198 5.93 -6.02 -26.67
CA LEU A 198 4.96 -6.00 -27.78
C LEU A 198 5.51 -6.60 -29.08
N GLY A 199 6.76 -7.08 -29.08
CA GLY A 199 7.42 -7.68 -30.24
C GLY A 199 8.01 -6.66 -31.22
N VAL A 200 8.24 -5.41 -30.78
CA VAL A 200 8.95 -4.41 -31.62
C VAL A 200 10.44 -4.73 -31.59
N GLU A 201 11.06 -4.82 -32.77
CA GLU A 201 12.51 -4.89 -32.92
C GLU A 201 13.07 -3.45 -32.95
N ILE A 202 14.14 -3.22 -32.20
CA ILE A 202 14.77 -1.90 -32.09
C ILE A 202 16.25 -2.07 -32.43
N ASP A 203 16.67 -1.40 -33.54
CA ASP A 203 18.03 -1.40 -34.05
C ASP A 203 18.89 -0.27 -33.40
#